data_83ffe9df7d775a1ba24884a33481e048
#
_entry.id   83ffe9df7d775a1ba24884a33481e048
#
_cell.length_a   1.000
_cell.length_b   1.000
_cell.length_c   1.000
_cell.angle_alpha   90.00
_cell.angle_beta   90.00
_cell.angle_gamma   90.00
#
_symmetry.space_group_name_H-M   'P 1'
#
loop_
_entity.id
_entity.type
_entity.pdbx_description
1 polymer ?
#
loop_
_entity_poly.entity_id
_entity_poly.type
_entity_poly.pdbx_seq_one_letter_code
_entity_poly.pdbx_strand_id
1 'polypeptide(L)'
;MNKIIIIVAIAVLLIGAFLSQSIFIQNDDSKEYYGTVTPIQSVVYESTLGSAIQPLPLKIDLDIDKVSLGERLFHDVQLSVDDSISCASCHGLTMAGTIVEDRAKGVDGQLGKRNPPTVFNSGYNAFQHWDRRFDTLEEQV
;
A
#
# COMPACT_ATOMS: atom_id res chain seq x y z
N MET A 1 -30.39 -32.01 -40.63
CA MET A 1 -29.91 -30.91 -39.78
C MET A 1 -29.44 -29.80 -40.70
N ASN A 2 -30.10 -28.69 -40.72
CA ASN A 2 -29.90 -27.63 -41.74
C ASN A 2 -28.50 -27.00 -41.59
N LYS A 3 -27.77 -26.93 -42.74
CA LYS A 3 -26.42 -26.33 -42.80
C LYS A 3 -26.37 -24.91 -42.19
N ILE A 4 -27.47 -24.18 -42.25
CA ILE A 4 -27.66 -22.84 -41.67
C ILE A 4 -27.59 -22.89 -40.13
N ILE A 5 -28.17 -23.88 -39.48
CA ILE A 5 -28.16 -24.03 -38.02
C ILE A 5 -26.72 -24.30 -37.52
N ILE A 6 -25.96 -25.07 -38.27
CA ILE A 6 -24.57 -25.38 -37.91
C ILE A 6 -23.69 -24.10 -38.02
N ILE A 7 -23.88 -23.30 -39.07
CA ILE A 7 -23.11 -22.09 -39.29
C ILE A 7 -23.45 -21.05 -38.20
N VAL A 8 -24.71 -20.92 -37.83
CA VAL A 8 -25.14 -19.98 -36.75
C VAL A 8 -24.58 -20.45 -35.40
N ALA A 9 -24.61 -21.74 -35.09
CA ALA A 9 -24.04 -22.28 -33.85
C ALA A 9 -22.51 -22.06 -33.75
N ILE A 10 -21.77 -22.24 -34.83
CA ILE A 10 -20.34 -21.97 -34.88
C ILE A 10 -20.04 -20.48 -34.72
N ALA A 11 -20.82 -19.60 -35.35
CA ALA A 11 -20.66 -18.15 -35.21
C ALA A 11 -20.90 -17.69 -33.77
N VAL A 12 -21.92 -18.22 -33.09
CA VAL A 12 -22.20 -17.88 -31.67
C VAL A 12 -21.08 -18.38 -30.75
N LEU A 13 -20.51 -19.58 -31.00
CA LEU A 13 -19.37 -20.08 -30.21
C LEU A 13 -18.10 -19.26 -30.41
N LEU A 14 -17.83 -18.80 -31.64
CA LEU A 14 -16.67 -17.95 -31.92
C LEU A 14 -16.82 -16.55 -31.32
N ILE A 15 -18.02 -15.98 -31.35
CA ILE A 15 -18.30 -14.68 -30.69
C ILE A 15 -18.19 -14.83 -29.17
N GLY A 16 -18.69 -15.92 -28.58
CA GLY A 16 -18.56 -16.21 -27.15
C GLY A 16 -17.12 -16.36 -26.71
N ALA A 17 -16.29 -17.04 -27.51
CA ALA A 17 -14.85 -17.21 -27.25
C ALA A 17 -14.10 -15.86 -27.37
N PHE A 18 -14.48 -15.01 -28.33
CA PHE A 18 -13.87 -13.69 -28.51
C PHE A 18 -14.26 -12.72 -27.38
N LEU A 19 -15.50 -12.76 -26.92
CA LEU A 19 -15.97 -11.98 -25.78
C LEU A 19 -15.35 -12.44 -24.46
N SER A 20 -15.09 -13.75 -24.29
CA SER A 20 -14.43 -14.25 -23.08
C SER A 20 -12.95 -13.87 -23.01
N GLN A 21 -12.28 -13.72 -24.15
CA GLN A 21 -10.91 -13.19 -24.20
C GLN A 21 -10.83 -11.69 -23.94
N SER A 22 -11.89 -10.94 -24.27
CA SER A 22 -11.95 -9.50 -24.03
C SER A 22 -12.24 -9.13 -22.57
N ILE A 23 -12.80 -10.05 -21.79
CA ILE A 23 -13.07 -9.86 -20.35
C ILE A 23 -11.83 -10.20 -19.51
N PHE A 24 -10.83 -10.86 -20.09
CA PHE A 24 -9.53 -11.14 -19.43
C PHE A 24 -8.44 -10.12 -19.78
N ILE A 25 -8.83 -8.89 -20.17
CA ILE A 25 -7.94 -7.75 -20.02
C ILE A 25 -7.95 -7.46 -18.53
N GLN A 26 -7.04 -8.10 -17.85
CA GLN A 26 -6.64 -7.77 -16.49
C GLN A 26 -6.42 -6.25 -16.47
N ASN A 27 -7.32 -5.54 -15.81
CA ASN A 27 -6.97 -4.24 -15.24
C ASN A 27 -5.84 -4.53 -14.26
N ASP A 28 -4.62 -4.39 -14.72
CA ASP A 28 -3.45 -4.31 -13.87
C ASP A 28 -3.47 -2.90 -13.25
N ASP A 29 -4.43 -2.69 -12.35
CA ASP A 29 -4.61 -1.43 -11.62
C ASP A 29 -3.39 -1.12 -10.74
N SER A 30 -2.46 -2.09 -10.62
CA SER A 30 -1.21 -1.88 -9.88
C SER A 30 -0.24 -0.92 -10.58
N LYS A 31 -0.38 -0.73 -11.89
CA LYS A 31 0.48 0.19 -12.66
C LYS A 31 0.01 1.64 -12.67
N GLU A 32 -1.25 1.89 -12.39
CA GLU A 32 -1.81 3.25 -12.44
C GLU A 32 -1.62 4.02 -11.13
N TYR A 33 -1.33 3.32 -10.03
CA TYR A 33 -1.06 3.95 -8.74
C TYR A 33 0.32 4.64 -8.69
N TYR A 34 1.28 4.16 -9.45
CA TYR A 34 2.54 4.88 -9.71
C TYR A 34 2.40 5.66 -11.01
N GLY A 35 1.60 6.73 -10.98
CA GLY A 35 1.50 7.67 -12.09
C GLY A 35 2.88 7.97 -12.65
N THR A 36 2.99 8.08 -13.97
CA THR A 36 4.22 8.50 -14.66
C THR A 36 4.70 9.80 -14.01
N VAL A 37 5.59 9.65 -13.03
CA VAL A 37 6.31 10.78 -12.48
C VAL A 37 7.16 11.30 -13.63
N THR A 38 6.71 12.38 -14.28
CA THR A 38 7.58 13.14 -15.16
C THR A 38 8.89 13.35 -14.43
N PRO A 39 10.06 13.06 -15.05
CA PRO A 39 11.33 13.26 -14.38
C PRO A 39 11.38 14.72 -13.92
N ILE A 40 11.22 14.94 -12.63
CA ILE A 40 11.57 16.23 -12.05
C ILE A 40 13.05 16.35 -12.36
N GLN A 41 13.34 17.34 -13.19
CA GLN A 41 14.70 17.74 -13.52
C GLN A 41 15.55 17.58 -12.26
N SER A 42 16.61 16.79 -12.33
CA SER A 42 17.47 16.49 -11.21
C SER A 42 17.88 17.79 -10.52
N VAL A 43 17.18 18.12 -9.44
CA VAL A 43 17.68 19.11 -8.51
C VAL A 43 18.87 18.42 -7.86
N VAL A 44 20.06 18.74 -8.34
CA VAL A 44 21.31 18.37 -7.68
C VAL A 44 21.30 19.11 -6.36
N TYR A 45 20.81 18.44 -5.31
CA TYR A 45 21.03 18.90 -3.94
C TYR A 45 22.52 18.70 -3.68
N GLU A 46 23.32 19.76 -3.82
CA GLU A 46 24.61 19.80 -3.16
C GLU A 46 24.34 19.60 -1.67
N SER A 47 24.69 18.41 -1.18
CA SER A 47 24.65 18.12 0.24
C SER A 47 25.60 19.06 0.94
N THR A 48 25.08 20.15 1.49
CA THR A 48 25.82 20.96 2.46
C THR A 48 26.05 20.09 3.68
N LEU A 49 27.21 19.46 3.72
CA LEU A 49 27.73 18.75 4.89
C LEU A 49 27.58 19.67 6.11
N GLY A 50 26.66 19.33 7.02
CA GLY A 50 26.40 20.09 8.25
C GLY A 50 24.98 20.63 8.44
N SER A 51 24.05 20.41 7.46
CA SER A 51 22.65 20.75 7.68
C SER A 51 22.00 19.79 8.68
N ALA A 52 21.37 20.33 9.71
CA ALA A 52 20.60 19.54 10.70
C ALA A 52 19.37 18.84 10.07
N ILE A 53 18.92 19.31 8.92
CA ILE A 53 17.80 18.75 8.15
C ILE A 53 18.35 18.31 6.79
N GLN A 54 18.22 17.03 6.50
CA GLN A 54 18.58 16.46 5.21
C GLN A 54 17.30 16.15 4.42
N PRO A 55 17.26 16.42 3.10
CA PRO A 55 16.13 16.01 2.28
C PRO A 55 16.06 14.48 2.21
N LEU A 56 14.84 13.96 2.18
CA LEU A 56 14.62 12.53 1.95
C LEU A 56 15.08 12.14 0.54
N PRO A 57 15.63 10.93 0.35
CA PRO A 57 15.99 10.46 -0.97
C PRO A 57 14.76 10.37 -1.87
N LEU A 58 14.89 10.81 -3.12
CA LEU A 58 13.80 10.76 -4.11
C LEU A 58 13.50 9.33 -4.58
N LYS A 59 14.45 8.42 -4.40
CA LYS A 59 14.31 7.01 -4.78
C LYS A 59 15.03 6.15 -3.75
N ILE A 60 14.37 5.06 -3.38
CA ILE A 60 14.91 4.02 -2.51
C ILE A 60 14.91 2.73 -3.33
N ASP A 61 16.01 1.98 -3.25
CA ASP A 61 16.08 0.64 -3.81
C ASP A 61 15.48 -0.35 -2.81
N LEU A 62 14.29 -0.87 -3.13
CA LEU A 62 13.53 -1.75 -2.26
C LEU A 62 13.40 -3.14 -2.88
N ASP A 63 13.46 -4.15 -2.04
CA ASP A 63 13.09 -5.51 -2.37
C ASP A 63 11.56 -5.59 -2.53
N ILE A 64 11.09 -5.72 -3.76
CA ILE A 64 9.65 -5.68 -4.09
C ILE A 64 8.89 -6.84 -3.45
N ASP A 65 9.51 -8.01 -3.28
CA ASP A 65 8.86 -9.15 -2.63
C ASP A 65 8.62 -8.86 -1.15
N LYS A 66 9.59 -8.21 -0.48
CA LYS A 66 9.42 -7.75 0.90
C LYS A 66 8.39 -6.64 1.03
N VAL A 67 8.34 -5.70 0.09
CA VAL A 67 7.31 -4.65 0.05
C VAL A 67 5.92 -5.28 -0.06
N SER A 68 5.73 -6.21 -1.01
CA SER A 68 4.46 -6.91 -1.20
C SER A 68 4.05 -7.73 0.03
N LEU A 69 5.00 -8.39 0.69
CA LEU A 69 4.74 -9.10 1.95
C LEU A 69 4.33 -8.10 3.05
N GLY A 70 5.06 -7.01 3.19
CA GLY A 70 4.79 -5.97 4.18
C GLY A 70 3.41 -5.34 4.00
N GLU A 71 2.98 -5.08 2.76
CA GLU A 71 1.64 -4.58 2.45
C GLU A 71 0.55 -5.55 2.93
N ARG A 72 0.70 -6.84 2.64
CA ARG A 72 -0.25 -7.86 3.12
C ARG A 72 -0.31 -7.92 4.63
N LEU A 73 0.85 -7.95 5.30
CA LEU A 73 0.92 -7.97 6.76
C LEU A 73 0.33 -6.70 7.38
N PHE A 74 0.54 -5.54 6.78
CA PHE A 74 -0.02 -4.27 7.25
C PHE A 74 -1.55 -4.24 7.27
N HIS A 75 -2.20 -5.01 6.39
CA HIS A 75 -3.65 -5.13 6.31
C HIS A 75 -4.19 -6.41 6.96
N ASP A 76 -3.32 -7.28 7.47
CA ASP A 76 -3.72 -8.58 8.01
C ASP A 76 -4.23 -8.44 9.45
N VAL A 77 -5.52 -8.73 9.65
CA VAL A 77 -6.15 -8.71 10.97
C VAL A 77 -5.71 -9.87 11.86
N GLN A 78 -5.18 -10.97 11.28
CA GLN A 78 -4.70 -12.14 12.03
C GLN A 78 -3.50 -11.80 12.94
N LEU A 79 -2.89 -10.64 12.76
CA LEU A 79 -1.84 -10.15 13.67
C LEU A 79 -2.39 -9.59 14.98
N SER A 80 -3.70 -9.38 15.09
CA SER A 80 -4.34 -9.01 16.35
C SER A 80 -4.85 -10.25 17.10
N VAL A 81 -4.99 -10.14 18.42
CA VAL A 81 -5.34 -11.28 19.29
C VAL A 81 -6.72 -11.86 19.02
N ASP A 82 -7.62 -11.09 18.43
CA ASP A 82 -9.02 -11.43 18.14
C ASP A 82 -9.42 -11.28 16.67
N ASP A 83 -8.44 -11.14 15.77
CA ASP A 83 -8.62 -10.94 14.34
C ASP A 83 -9.50 -9.72 13.98
N SER A 84 -9.58 -8.69 14.84
CA SER A 84 -10.48 -7.56 14.67
C SER A 84 -9.82 -6.33 14.07
N ILE A 85 -8.52 -6.14 14.23
CA ILE A 85 -7.78 -4.96 13.78
C ILE A 85 -6.48 -5.33 13.08
N SER A 86 -6.05 -4.47 12.18
CA SER A 86 -4.74 -4.51 11.52
C SER A 86 -3.99 -3.21 11.75
N CYS A 87 -2.75 -3.11 11.29
CA CYS A 87 -2.01 -1.85 11.30
C CYS A 87 -2.78 -0.76 10.53
N ALA A 88 -3.36 -1.11 9.37
CA ALA A 88 -4.16 -0.20 8.54
C ALA A 88 -5.40 0.33 9.26
N SER A 89 -5.94 -0.36 10.26
CA SER A 89 -7.09 0.12 11.05
C SER A 89 -6.81 1.42 11.80
N CYS A 90 -5.54 1.65 12.17
CA CYS A 90 -5.10 2.85 12.89
C CYS A 90 -4.16 3.73 12.07
N HIS A 91 -3.64 3.21 10.96
CA HIS A 91 -2.70 3.90 10.08
C HIS A 91 -3.19 3.87 8.63
N GLY A 92 -4.42 4.38 8.39
CA GLY A 92 -5.05 4.37 7.08
C GLY A 92 -4.23 5.13 6.03
N LEU A 93 -3.79 4.46 4.98
CA LEU A 93 -2.92 5.05 3.94
C LEU A 93 -3.63 6.17 3.18
N THR A 94 -4.96 6.08 2.99
CA THR A 94 -5.78 7.14 2.40
C THR A 94 -5.97 8.35 3.31
N MET A 95 -5.66 8.21 4.59
CA MET A 95 -5.72 9.25 5.62
C MET A 95 -4.32 9.70 6.04
N ALA A 96 -3.40 9.77 5.10
CA ALA A 96 -1.99 10.14 5.32
C ALA A 96 -1.25 9.23 6.33
N GLY A 97 -1.61 7.95 6.40
CA GLY A 97 -0.98 6.98 7.28
C GLY A 97 -1.35 7.13 8.76
N THR A 98 -2.48 7.76 9.06
CA THR A 98 -3.01 8.00 10.41
C THR A 98 -4.53 7.82 10.43
N ILE A 99 -5.22 8.33 11.45
CA ILE A 99 -6.69 8.42 11.55
C ILE A 99 -7.12 9.85 11.86
N VAL A 100 -8.41 10.15 11.69
CA VAL A 100 -9.00 11.47 12.00
C VAL A 100 -9.26 11.62 13.50
N GLU A 101 -9.53 10.53 14.18
CA GLU A 101 -9.83 10.50 15.60
C GLU A 101 -8.58 10.83 16.44
N ASP A 102 -8.77 11.48 17.57
CA ASP A 102 -7.69 11.82 18.50
C ASP A 102 -6.94 10.59 19.02
N ARG A 103 -7.61 9.46 19.12
CA ARG A 103 -7.07 8.20 19.64
C ARG A 103 -7.65 7.00 18.92
N ALA A 104 -6.78 6.05 18.59
CA ALA A 104 -7.19 4.79 18.00
C ALA A 104 -7.97 3.93 19.01
N LYS A 105 -8.90 3.14 18.46
CA LYS A 105 -9.56 2.06 19.20
C LYS A 105 -8.81 0.77 18.91
N GLY A 106 -8.34 0.12 19.97
CA GLY A 106 -7.74 -1.21 19.91
C GLY A 106 -8.77 -2.31 20.07
N VAL A 107 -8.28 -3.52 20.31
CA VAL A 107 -9.08 -4.72 20.63
C VAL A 107 -10.01 -4.41 21.80
N ASP A 108 -11.22 -4.97 21.78
CA ASP A 108 -12.29 -4.71 22.76
C ASP A 108 -12.68 -3.24 22.90
N GLY A 109 -12.39 -2.41 21.89
CA GLY A 109 -12.71 -0.99 21.89
C GLY A 109 -11.88 -0.14 22.85
N GLN A 110 -10.78 -0.66 23.37
CA GLN A 110 -9.86 0.08 24.25
C GLN A 110 -9.30 1.29 23.52
N LEU A 111 -9.34 2.45 24.14
CA LEU A 111 -8.79 3.67 23.57
C LEU A 111 -7.29 3.78 23.85
N GLY A 112 -6.52 4.00 22.80
CA GLY A 112 -5.12 4.38 22.90
C GLY A 112 -4.93 5.67 23.72
N LYS A 113 -3.73 5.87 24.24
CA LYS A 113 -3.41 7.08 25.03
C LYS A 113 -3.10 8.30 24.17
N ARG A 114 -2.74 8.09 22.90
CA ARG A 114 -2.26 9.12 21.97
C ARG A 114 -2.81 8.89 20.59
N ASN A 115 -2.80 9.92 19.76
CA ASN A 115 -3.10 9.81 18.34
C ASN A 115 -2.03 8.95 17.64
N PRO A 116 -2.40 8.04 16.73
CA PRO A 116 -1.45 7.32 15.90
C PRO A 116 -0.68 8.31 15.01
N PRO A 117 0.67 8.34 15.06
CA PRO A 117 1.43 9.17 14.14
C PRO A 117 1.33 8.62 12.71
N THR A 118 1.62 9.46 11.72
CA THR A 118 1.74 8.97 10.34
C THR A 118 2.81 7.89 10.22
N VAL A 119 2.55 6.87 9.42
CA VAL A 119 3.55 5.86 9.03
C VAL A 119 4.34 6.26 7.78
N PHE A 120 3.95 7.35 7.10
CA PHE A 120 4.68 7.80 5.93
C PHE A 120 6.08 8.26 6.31
N ASN A 121 7.06 7.74 5.59
CA ASN A 121 8.48 7.99 5.83
C ASN A 121 8.98 7.61 7.25
N SER A 122 8.22 6.79 7.99
CA SER A 122 8.59 6.42 9.37
C SER A 122 9.94 5.69 9.47
N GLY A 123 10.40 5.03 8.40
CA GLY A 123 11.73 4.41 8.35
C GLY A 123 12.89 5.41 8.46
N TYR A 124 12.64 6.71 8.29
CA TYR A 124 13.64 7.78 8.48
C TYR A 124 13.57 8.45 9.85
N ASN A 125 12.62 8.04 10.70
CA ASN A 125 12.56 8.57 12.05
C ASN A 125 13.73 8.01 12.89
N ALA A 126 14.32 8.88 13.71
CA ALA A 126 15.37 8.47 14.63
C ALA A 126 14.87 7.52 15.74
N PHE A 127 13.59 7.56 16.04
CA PHE A 127 12.91 6.73 17.03
C PHE A 127 11.48 6.50 16.60
N GLN A 128 10.89 5.41 17.07
CA GLN A 128 9.49 5.08 16.83
C GLN A 128 8.64 5.39 18.06
N HIS A 129 7.34 5.63 17.85
CA HIS A 129 6.36 6.09 18.82
C HIS A 129 6.64 7.50 19.41
N TRP A 130 5.61 8.12 19.96
CA TRP A 130 5.69 9.44 20.59
C TRP A 130 6.62 9.50 21.81
N ASP A 131 6.79 8.38 22.49
CA ASP A 131 7.63 8.25 23.69
C ASP A 131 9.01 7.65 23.39
N ARG A 132 9.33 7.47 22.10
CA ARG A 132 10.64 6.97 21.65
C ARG A 132 11.03 5.64 22.28
N ARG A 133 10.05 4.75 22.47
CA ARG A 133 10.27 3.47 23.17
C ARG A 133 10.97 2.42 22.31
N PHE A 134 11.07 2.64 20.99
CA PHE A 134 11.72 1.75 20.03
C PHE A 134 12.68 2.54 19.14
N ASP A 135 13.84 1.97 18.87
CA ASP A 135 14.84 2.58 18.02
C ASP A 135 14.59 2.27 16.53
N THR A 136 13.98 1.12 16.23
CA THR A 136 13.72 0.66 14.86
C THR A 136 12.26 0.32 14.62
N LEU A 137 11.88 0.15 13.34
CA LEU A 137 10.55 -0.33 12.97
C LEU A 137 10.37 -1.81 13.34
N GLU A 138 11.43 -2.61 13.26
CA GLU A 138 11.42 -4.02 13.60
C GLU A 138 11.15 -4.26 15.10
N GLU A 139 11.63 -3.38 15.95
CA GLU A 139 11.35 -3.46 17.40
C GLU A 139 9.93 -3.00 17.74
N GLN A 140 9.29 -2.25 16.86
CA GLN A 140 7.96 -1.70 17.07
C GLN A 140 6.86 -2.71 16.73
N VAL A 141 7.10 -3.68 15.85
CA VAL A 141 6.14 -4.73 15.42
C VAL A 141 6.03 -5.89 16.46
#